data_888ccfcd1203e06a804298d5eda02cf1
#
_entry.id   888ccfcd1203e06a804298d5eda02cf1
#
_cell.length_a   1.000
_cell.length_b   1.000
_cell.length_c   1.000
_cell.angle_alpha   90.00
_cell.angle_beta   90.00
_cell.angle_gamma   90.00
#
_symmetry.space_group_name_H-M   'P 1'
#
loop_
_entity.id
_entity.type
_entity.pdbx_description
1 polymer ?
#
loop_
_entity_poly.entity_id
_entity_poly.type
_entity_poly.pdbx_seq_one_letter_code
_entity_poly.pdbx_strand_id
1 'polypeptide(L)'
;MNEPVSNMRRAVLYCIIAAISGLSCARAEQSPPPVQSSFEGTFTIRPEVDLSKDYRGFEVLVAQSEDGEPDTLGYAVTDSSGYFYMRVTAPVRGMYGLVISRVGQILASGRIVIADGDSASLVAAFPLNGRTMRIRSLENSAWQAYQNTLAQHEQELVELVQSGAYEEEVVNARFSQTTTILWDLQQTFPNSMAGEMAAAEAIVMGSGWNDSLAVARMHALPSSNARFTDAARSARHAQARLAGQSAALALLDEITERAESSIQRAEIASERVLAYIDSSHFDAALEVAQTMQEDFVDTQWATWGERAAYELQNLLPGMEAPNFAVRDANGDSLSLQDLRGKHVILEFYQPEDDLYQRELPGRNNIFTVLGADQVEIVSISMQPDTLVNEAFFEERIAPGRHVFGGLDVAQQYNIHVLPTRYVIDPQGNLVNKYVGGTMAALYEDMVGLSEQQ
;
A
#
# COMPACT_ATOMS: atom_id res chain seq x y z
N MET A 1 0.01 31.80 -4.39
CA MET A 1 -1.18 30.94 -4.53
C MET A 1 -0.69 29.63 -5.12
N ASN A 2 -0.06 28.80 -4.31
CA ASN A 2 0.44 27.46 -4.67
C ASN A 2 0.65 26.67 -3.37
N GLU A 3 -0.44 26.23 -2.78
CA GLU A 3 -0.43 25.18 -1.75
C GLU A 3 -1.78 24.46 -1.81
N PRO A 4 -1.87 23.35 -2.52
CA PRO A 4 -2.59 22.21 -1.94
C PRO A 4 -2.02 20.83 -2.28
N VAL A 5 -0.89 20.70 -2.98
CA VAL A 5 -0.41 19.37 -3.44
C VAL A 5 0.42 18.62 -2.38
N SER A 6 0.94 19.35 -1.38
CA SER A 6 1.79 18.79 -0.32
C SER A 6 1.01 17.99 0.73
N ASN A 7 -0.24 18.37 1.00
CA ASN A 7 -1.04 17.74 2.05
C ASN A 7 -1.71 16.41 1.63
N MET A 8 -2.00 16.25 0.33
CA MET A 8 -2.66 15.04 -0.17
C MET A 8 -1.74 13.80 -0.15
N ARG A 9 -0.42 13.98 -0.32
CA ARG A 9 0.56 12.89 -0.18
C ARG A 9 0.80 12.48 1.28
N ARG A 10 0.59 13.39 2.23
CA ARG A 10 0.68 13.08 3.66
C ARG A 10 -0.52 12.27 4.16
N ALA A 11 -1.72 12.55 3.69
CA ALA A 11 -2.94 11.84 4.11
C ALA A 11 -2.96 10.36 3.67
N VAL A 12 -2.48 10.04 2.48
CA VAL A 12 -2.40 8.64 1.99
C VAL A 12 -1.33 7.83 2.75
N LEU A 13 -0.25 8.47 3.19
CA LEU A 13 0.77 7.81 4.01
C LEU A 13 0.30 7.55 5.46
N TYR A 14 -0.56 8.43 6.00
CA TYR A 14 -1.08 8.29 7.38
C TYR A 14 -2.12 7.17 7.52
N CYS A 15 -2.94 6.90 6.50
CA CYS A 15 -3.94 5.82 6.57
C CYS A 15 -3.34 4.41 6.53
N ILE A 16 -2.12 4.24 5.99
CA ILE A 16 -1.44 2.95 5.98
C ILE A 16 -0.66 2.72 7.30
N ILE A 17 -0.22 3.79 7.98
CA ILE A 17 0.58 3.70 9.21
C ILE A 17 -0.30 3.66 10.48
N ALA A 18 -1.49 4.26 10.48
CA ALA A 18 -2.38 4.30 11.64
C ALA A 18 -3.04 2.94 12.00
N ALA A 19 -2.91 1.92 11.15
CA ALA A 19 -3.41 0.58 11.46
C ALA A 19 -2.44 -0.28 12.31
N ILE A 20 -1.24 0.23 12.64
CA ILE A 20 -0.19 -0.55 13.32
C ILE A 20 0.03 -0.11 14.79
N SER A 21 -0.58 0.96 15.26
CA SER A 21 -0.38 1.46 16.64
C SER A 21 -1.45 0.95 17.62
N GLY A 22 -1.54 -0.36 17.80
CA GLY A 22 -2.31 -1.01 18.87
C GLY A 22 -1.36 -1.73 19.80
N LEU A 23 -1.14 -1.15 20.99
CA LEU A 23 -0.49 -1.67 22.18
C LEU A 23 -0.16 -3.17 22.16
N SER A 24 1.09 -3.50 21.85
CA SER A 24 1.67 -4.81 22.12
C SER A 24 2.50 -4.72 23.38
N CYS A 25 1.98 -5.25 24.49
CA CYS A 25 2.84 -5.81 25.54
C CYS A 25 3.42 -7.14 25.06
N ALA A 26 4.17 -7.11 23.94
CA ALA A 26 4.98 -8.23 23.50
C ALA A 26 6.30 -8.19 24.27
N ARG A 27 6.68 -9.36 24.77
CA ARG A 27 8.01 -9.72 25.25
C ARG A 27 9.04 -8.97 24.40
N ALA A 28 9.85 -8.12 25.02
CA ALA A 28 10.86 -7.33 24.34
C ALA A 28 11.79 -8.26 23.55
N GLU A 29 11.51 -8.44 22.25
CA GLU A 29 12.54 -8.86 21.31
C GLU A 29 13.60 -7.76 21.37
N GLN A 30 14.82 -8.13 21.70
CA GLN A 30 15.92 -7.19 21.73
C GLN A 30 15.99 -6.53 20.34
N SER A 31 15.76 -5.22 20.29
CA SER A 31 15.90 -4.46 19.06
C SER A 31 17.26 -4.80 18.44
N PRO A 32 17.34 -5.06 17.14
CA PRO A 32 18.61 -5.35 16.48
C PRO A 32 19.60 -4.22 16.79
N PRO A 33 20.91 -4.52 16.88
CA PRO A 33 21.89 -3.50 17.17
C PRO A 33 21.84 -2.41 16.09
N PRO A 34 22.03 -1.14 16.48
CA PRO A 34 22.02 -0.03 15.54
C PRO A 34 23.14 -0.20 14.50
N VAL A 35 22.83 0.15 13.25
CA VAL A 35 23.76 0.11 12.13
C VAL A 35 24.66 1.36 12.13
N GLN A 36 25.91 1.20 11.75
CA GLN A 36 26.90 2.28 11.69
C GLN A 36 27.46 2.41 10.29
N SER A 37 27.48 3.63 9.78
CA SER A 37 28.03 3.98 8.47
C SER A 37 28.98 5.18 8.61
N SER A 38 29.96 5.29 7.72
CA SER A 38 30.74 6.51 7.56
C SER A 38 30.19 7.34 6.41
N PHE A 39 30.15 8.66 6.59
CA PHE A 39 29.75 9.59 5.54
C PHE A 39 30.73 10.76 5.48
N GLU A 40 31.36 10.91 4.32
CA GLU A 40 32.31 11.99 4.06
C GLU A 40 31.98 12.68 2.75
N GLY A 41 32.58 13.82 2.51
CA GLY A 41 32.40 14.46 1.21
C GLY A 41 33.11 15.78 1.07
N THR A 42 32.97 16.32 -0.15
CA THR A 42 33.54 17.61 -0.50
C THR A 42 32.50 18.51 -1.17
N PHE A 43 32.44 19.74 -0.72
CA PHE A 43 31.67 20.80 -1.33
C PHE A 43 32.60 21.75 -2.06
N THR A 44 32.15 22.18 -3.24
CA THR A 44 32.78 23.27 -3.99
C THR A 44 31.73 24.31 -4.34
N ILE A 45 32.16 25.54 -4.61
CA ILE A 45 31.31 26.60 -5.13
C ILE A 45 31.79 26.91 -6.53
N ARG A 46 30.88 26.98 -7.48
CA ARG A 46 31.25 27.33 -8.86
C ARG A 46 31.84 28.72 -8.92
N PRO A 47 32.89 28.94 -9.72
CA PRO A 47 33.57 30.25 -9.80
C PRO A 47 32.64 31.42 -10.17
N GLU A 48 31.56 31.14 -10.91
CA GLU A 48 30.57 32.15 -11.29
C GLU A 48 29.78 32.68 -10.09
N VAL A 49 29.78 31.92 -8.96
CA VAL A 49 29.05 32.29 -7.73
C VAL A 49 29.98 32.92 -6.72
N ASP A 50 31.16 32.35 -6.51
CA ASP A 50 32.14 32.85 -5.54
C ASP A 50 33.57 32.48 -5.94
N LEU A 51 34.45 33.44 -5.97
CA LEU A 51 35.87 33.30 -6.29
C LEU A 51 36.76 33.08 -5.05
N SER A 52 36.21 33.18 -3.84
CA SER A 52 36.99 33.12 -2.58
C SER A 52 37.67 31.77 -2.36
N LYS A 53 37.15 30.71 -2.95
CA LYS A 53 37.53 29.31 -2.70
C LYS A 53 37.45 28.91 -1.20
N ASP A 54 36.68 29.62 -0.43
CA ASP A 54 36.38 29.27 0.96
C ASP A 54 35.07 28.51 1.01
N TYR A 55 35.14 27.20 1.18
CA TYR A 55 33.99 26.28 1.13
C TYR A 55 33.53 25.84 2.53
N ARG A 56 33.91 26.54 3.58
CA ARG A 56 33.51 26.21 4.97
C ARG A 56 32.04 26.56 5.21
N GLY A 57 31.49 25.90 6.26
CA GLY A 57 30.18 26.25 6.79
C GLY A 57 28.99 25.62 6.06
N PHE A 58 29.20 24.64 5.17
CA PHE A 58 28.10 23.77 4.76
C PHE A 58 27.83 22.77 5.89
N GLU A 59 26.63 22.76 6.39
CA GLU A 59 26.13 21.84 7.40
C GLU A 59 25.49 20.66 6.72
N VAL A 60 25.87 19.44 7.11
CA VAL A 60 25.34 18.18 6.57
C VAL A 60 24.69 17.41 7.72
N LEU A 61 23.38 17.20 7.62
CA LEU A 61 22.57 16.54 8.63
C LEU A 61 21.96 15.26 8.02
N VAL A 62 22.13 14.13 8.70
CA VAL A 62 21.34 12.92 8.47
C VAL A 62 20.39 12.78 9.64
N ALA A 63 19.09 12.66 9.35
CA ALA A 63 18.05 12.63 10.37
C ALA A 63 16.93 11.64 10.03
N GLN A 64 16.27 11.17 11.06
CA GLN A 64 15.01 10.46 11.03
C GLN A 64 13.94 11.38 11.60
N SER A 65 12.73 11.32 11.07
CA SER A 65 11.57 12.00 11.65
C SER A 65 10.57 10.96 12.09
N GLU A 66 10.45 10.76 13.37
CA GLU A 66 9.37 10.04 14.02
C GLU A 66 8.51 11.05 14.79
N ASP A 67 7.20 10.96 14.69
CA ASP A 67 6.23 11.82 15.39
C ASP A 67 6.41 13.34 15.21
N GLY A 68 7.05 13.74 14.11
CA GLY A 68 7.19 15.15 13.74
C GLY A 68 8.43 15.86 14.32
N GLU A 69 9.18 15.25 15.21
CA GLU A 69 10.48 15.78 15.67
C GLU A 69 11.64 15.07 14.96
N PRO A 70 12.63 15.82 14.41
CA PRO A 70 13.79 15.22 13.75
C PRO A 70 14.78 14.68 14.79
N ASP A 71 15.05 13.36 14.73
CA ASP A 71 16.17 12.76 15.47
C ASP A 71 17.44 12.81 14.60
N THR A 72 18.53 13.33 15.18
CA THR A 72 19.80 13.50 14.48
C THR A 72 20.63 12.22 14.54
N LEU A 73 20.83 11.58 13.39
CA LEU A 73 21.63 10.36 13.25
C LEU A 73 23.11 10.65 12.94
N GLY A 74 23.40 11.81 12.37
CA GLY A 74 24.74 12.29 12.08
C GLY A 74 24.75 13.75 11.66
N TYR A 75 25.82 14.48 12.04
CA TYR A 75 25.99 15.89 11.73
C TYR A 75 27.45 16.22 11.52
N ALA A 76 27.73 17.03 10.52
CA ALA A 76 29.06 17.59 10.26
C ALA A 76 28.99 18.96 9.59
N VAL A 77 30.07 19.73 9.71
CA VAL A 77 30.25 21.02 9.06
C VAL A 77 31.54 21.00 8.25
N THR A 78 31.52 21.52 7.02
CA THR A 78 32.70 21.54 6.15
C THR A 78 33.78 22.50 6.68
N ASP A 79 35.04 22.10 6.51
CA ASP A 79 36.21 22.93 6.69
C ASP A 79 36.42 23.91 5.51
N SER A 80 37.56 24.67 5.52
CA SER A 80 37.87 25.65 4.46
C SER A 80 38.09 25.02 3.10
N SER A 81 38.45 23.75 3.03
CA SER A 81 38.58 22.98 1.79
C SER A 81 37.25 22.45 1.27
N GLY A 82 36.20 22.59 2.07
CA GLY A 82 34.89 22.03 1.79
C GLY A 82 34.73 20.56 2.19
N TYR A 83 35.70 19.99 2.88
CA TYR A 83 35.65 18.60 3.34
C TYR A 83 34.86 18.47 4.63
N PHE A 84 34.11 17.39 4.75
CA PHE A 84 33.48 16.95 5.98
C PHE A 84 33.61 15.43 6.16
N TYR A 85 33.52 14.97 7.38
CA TYR A 85 33.43 13.57 7.77
C TYR A 85 32.50 13.43 8.98
N MET A 86 31.65 12.39 8.95
CA MET A 86 30.85 12.01 10.11
C MET A 86 30.63 10.50 10.18
N ARG A 87 30.35 10.02 11.38
CA ARG A 87 29.75 8.71 11.59
C ARG A 87 28.24 8.90 11.70
N VAL A 88 27.48 8.05 11.04
CA VAL A 88 26.03 8.00 11.12
C VAL A 88 25.65 6.72 11.83
N THR A 89 24.83 6.85 12.89
CA THR A 89 24.29 5.71 13.62
C THR A 89 22.78 5.71 13.45
N ALA A 90 22.25 4.68 12.82
CA ALA A 90 20.82 4.54 12.55
C ALA A 90 20.26 3.30 13.29
N PRO A 91 18.97 3.30 13.67
CA PRO A 91 18.37 2.19 14.39
C PRO A 91 18.36 0.89 13.58
N VAL A 92 18.15 0.98 12.25
CA VAL A 92 18.16 -0.16 11.34
C VAL A 92 18.74 0.24 9.98
N ARG A 93 19.07 -0.74 9.14
CA ARG A 93 19.36 -0.50 7.72
C ARG A 93 18.13 0.12 7.05
N GLY A 94 18.32 1.27 6.42
CA GLY A 94 17.17 1.98 5.84
C GLY A 94 17.52 3.27 5.11
N MET A 95 16.48 3.97 4.70
CA MET A 95 16.57 5.24 4.00
C MET A 95 16.22 6.39 4.95
N TYR A 96 17.13 7.35 5.08
CA TYR A 96 17.06 8.47 6.00
C TYR A 96 17.11 9.81 5.28
N GLY A 97 16.62 10.84 5.94
CA GLY A 97 16.66 12.20 5.43
C GLY A 97 18.09 12.74 5.42
N LEU A 98 18.46 13.43 4.32
CA LEU A 98 19.70 14.18 4.19
C LEU A 98 19.35 15.64 3.96
N VAL A 99 19.83 16.53 4.82
CA VAL A 99 19.65 17.98 4.68
C VAL A 99 21.00 18.66 4.61
N ILE A 100 21.16 19.53 3.65
CA ILE A 100 22.34 20.35 3.47
C ILE A 100 21.91 21.81 3.65
N SER A 101 22.53 22.49 4.59
CA SER A 101 22.28 23.91 4.87
C SER A 101 23.57 24.72 4.92
N ARG A 102 23.44 26.04 4.87
CA ARG A 102 24.54 26.99 5.09
C ARG A 102 23.95 28.27 5.66
N VAL A 103 24.53 28.76 6.75
CA VAL A 103 24.09 30.02 7.42
C VAL A 103 22.58 29.99 7.72
N GLY A 104 22.06 28.86 8.20
CA GLY A 104 20.65 28.67 8.57
C GLY A 104 19.68 28.54 7.37
N GLN A 105 20.18 28.51 6.13
CA GLN A 105 19.34 28.28 4.94
C GLN A 105 19.51 26.86 4.43
N ILE A 106 18.40 26.16 4.20
CA ILE A 106 18.39 24.86 3.55
C ILE A 106 18.68 25.05 2.06
N LEU A 107 19.77 24.42 1.59
CA LEU A 107 20.22 24.49 0.21
C LEU A 107 19.78 23.29 -0.61
N ALA A 108 19.69 22.11 0.05
CA ALA A 108 19.17 20.90 -0.56
C ALA A 108 18.62 19.96 0.52
N SER A 109 17.63 19.18 0.13
CA SER A 109 17.15 18.04 0.90
C SER A 109 17.05 16.81 0.00
N GLY A 110 17.28 15.64 0.57
CA GLY A 110 17.25 14.38 -0.16
C GLY A 110 17.20 13.19 0.78
N ARG A 111 17.58 12.03 0.27
CA ARG A 111 17.64 10.79 1.05
C ARG A 111 18.98 10.11 0.87
N ILE A 112 19.42 9.40 1.89
CA ILE A 112 20.63 8.58 1.91
C ILE A 112 20.28 7.21 2.49
N VAL A 113 20.81 6.16 1.90
CA VAL A 113 20.72 4.81 2.47
C VAL A 113 21.86 4.63 3.45
N ILE A 114 21.54 4.19 4.66
CA ILE A 114 22.49 3.88 5.74
C ILE A 114 22.40 2.37 6.01
N ALA A 115 23.54 1.72 5.96
CA ALA A 115 23.69 0.30 6.26
C ALA A 115 24.96 0.06 7.04
N ASP A 116 25.00 -1.05 7.79
CA ASP A 116 26.14 -1.37 8.63
C ASP A 116 27.43 -1.58 7.81
N GLY A 117 28.48 -0.89 8.21
CA GLY A 117 29.78 -0.95 7.52
C GLY A 117 29.85 -0.23 6.17
N ASP A 118 28.77 0.37 5.67
CA ASP A 118 28.79 1.14 4.41
C ASP A 118 29.60 2.43 4.58
N SER A 119 30.25 2.86 3.50
CA SER A 119 31.04 4.09 3.44
C SER A 119 30.55 4.95 2.29
N ALA A 120 29.76 5.96 2.61
CA ALA A 120 29.21 6.87 1.61
C ALA A 120 30.13 8.08 1.39
N SER A 121 30.27 8.49 0.13
CA SER A 121 31.00 9.69 -0.26
C SER A 121 30.08 10.65 -1.03
N LEU A 122 30.08 11.94 -0.66
CA LEU A 122 29.35 13.02 -1.31
C LEU A 122 30.30 13.93 -2.08
N VAL A 123 30.01 14.16 -3.35
CA VAL A 123 30.61 15.27 -4.11
C VAL A 123 29.51 16.24 -4.49
N ALA A 124 29.66 17.50 -4.09
CA ALA A 124 28.65 18.53 -4.30
C ALA A 124 29.28 19.83 -4.80
N ALA A 125 28.64 20.47 -5.77
CA ALA A 125 29.01 21.80 -6.28
C ALA A 125 27.83 22.76 -6.19
N PHE A 126 27.98 23.83 -5.41
CA PHE A 126 26.94 24.84 -5.27
C PHE A 126 26.84 25.73 -6.55
N PRO A 127 25.67 26.04 -7.06
CA PRO A 127 24.31 25.73 -6.53
C PRO A 127 23.97 24.26 -6.61
N LEU A 128 23.35 23.72 -5.51
CA LEU A 128 23.03 22.31 -5.38
C LEU A 128 21.76 21.93 -6.18
N ASN A 129 21.87 20.86 -6.93
CA ASN A 129 20.73 20.21 -7.60
C ASN A 129 21.08 18.75 -7.90
N GLY A 130 20.17 18.00 -8.46
CA GLY A 130 20.39 16.58 -8.76
C GLY A 130 21.54 16.26 -9.74
N ARG A 131 22.07 17.26 -10.47
CA ARG A 131 23.24 17.10 -11.36
C ARG A 131 24.55 17.48 -10.67
N THR A 132 24.49 18.34 -9.66
CA THR A 132 25.66 18.88 -8.96
C THR A 132 25.93 18.21 -7.63
N MET A 133 25.08 17.28 -7.21
CA MET A 133 25.20 16.50 -5.97
C MET A 133 25.16 15.00 -6.29
N ARG A 134 26.19 14.27 -5.86
CA ARG A 134 26.27 12.82 -6.07
C ARG A 134 26.75 12.12 -4.81
N ILE A 135 25.95 11.17 -4.33
CA ILE A 135 26.31 10.29 -3.23
C ILE A 135 26.71 8.94 -3.83
N ARG A 136 27.85 8.40 -3.38
CA ARG A 136 28.41 7.13 -3.82
C ARG A 136 28.71 6.25 -2.63
N SER A 137 28.15 5.08 -2.63
CA SER A 137 28.49 3.91 -1.84
C SER A 137 27.87 2.71 -2.55
N LEU A 138 28.08 1.50 -2.07
CA LEU A 138 27.41 0.33 -2.62
C LEU A 138 25.89 0.49 -2.49
N GLU A 139 25.40 0.80 -1.30
CA GLU A 139 23.98 0.95 -1.00
C GLU A 139 23.32 2.10 -1.79
N ASN A 140 23.95 3.28 -1.79
CA ASN A 140 23.39 4.44 -2.49
C ASN A 140 23.46 4.31 -4.01
N SER A 141 24.46 3.59 -4.55
CA SER A 141 24.55 3.29 -5.99
C SER A 141 23.48 2.27 -6.40
N ALA A 142 23.25 1.24 -5.59
CA ALA A 142 22.18 0.26 -5.79
C ALA A 142 20.80 0.94 -5.77
N TRP A 143 20.58 1.82 -4.81
CA TRP A 143 19.34 2.59 -4.70
C TRP A 143 19.09 3.47 -5.93
N GLN A 144 20.11 4.17 -6.38
CA GLN A 144 20.01 5.00 -7.57
C GLN A 144 19.71 4.17 -8.83
N ALA A 145 20.37 3.02 -8.99
CA ALA A 145 20.09 2.11 -10.10
C ALA A 145 18.65 1.59 -10.08
N TYR A 146 18.17 1.17 -8.92
CA TYR A 146 16.79 0.72 -8.72
C TYR A 146 15.78 1.81 -9.08
N GLN A 147 15.94 3.03 -8.53
CA GLN A 147 15.06 4.16 -8.82
C GLN A 147 15.07 4.56 -10.30
N ASN A 148 16.25 4.59 -10.93
CA ASN A 148 16.37 4.90 -12.34
C ASN A 148 15.65 3.86 -13.22
N THR A 149 15.76 2.58 -12.86
CA THR A 149 15.07 1.50 -13.59
C THR A 149 13.56 1.66 -13.53
N LEU A 150 13.00 1.94 -12.35
CA LEU A 150 11.56 2.16 -12.20
C LEU A 150 11.09 3.43 -12.91
N ALA A 151 11.82 4.54 -12.77
CA ALA A 151 11.47 5.80 -13.43
C ALA A 151 11.52 5.68 -14.97
N GLN A 152 12.51 4.95 -15.50
CA GLN A 152 12.58 4.67 -16.93
C GLN A 152 11.40 3.83 -17.40
N HIS A 153 11.03 2.79 -16.64
CA HIS A 153 9.87 1.96 -16.95
C HIS A 153 8.58 2.77 -17.00
N GLU A 154 8.35 3.61 -15.98
CA GLU A 154 7.18 4.49 -15.92
C GLU A 154 7.12 5.45 -17.13
N GLN A 155 8.25 6.08 -17.46
CA GLN A 155 8.34 6.96 -18.62
C GLN A 155 8.03 6.22 -19.91
N GLU A 156 8.59 5.04 -20.12
CA GLU A 156 8.34 4.23 -21.31
C GLU A 156 6.87 3.80 -21.43
N LEU A 157 6.21 3.45 -20.30
CA LEU A 157 4.77 3.17 -20.31
C LEU A 157 3.93 4.39 -20.67
N VAL A 158 4.27 5.57 -20.12
CA VAL A 158 3.59 6.83 -20.47
C VAL A 158 3.73 7.14 -21.97
N GLU A 159 4.92 6.93 -22.53
CA GLU A 159 5.16 7.12 -23.98
C GLU A 159 4.35 6.14 -24.82
N LEU A 160 4.23 4.86 -24.42
CA LEU A 160 3.37 3.87 -25.10
C LEU A 160 1.90 4.31 -25.06
N VAL A 161 1.41 4.76 -23.91
CA VAL A 161 0.04 5.27 -23.75
C VAL A 161 -0.20 6.47 -24.68
N GLN A 162 0.72 7.45 -24.67
CA GLN A 162 0.58 8.67 -25.48
C GLN A 162 0.67 8.41 -27.00
N SER A 163 1.47 7.43 -27.41
CA SER A 163 1.62 7.05 -28.82
C SER A 163 0.49 6.18 -29.35
N GLY A 164 -0.37 5.64 -28.48
CA GLY A 164 -1.41 4.68 -28.83
C GLY A 164 -0.87 3.30 -29.24
N ALA A 165 0.40 3.01 -28.97
CA ALA A 165 1.06 1.75 -29.29
C ALA A 165 0.86 0.70 -28.20
N TYR A 166 -0.38 0.23 -28.02
CA TYR A 166 -0.73 -0.76 -26.98
C TYR A 166 -0.64 -2.21 -27.47
N GLU A 167 0.23 -2.48 -28.42
CA GLU A 167 0.41 -3.87 -28.85
C GLU A 167 0.95 -4.69 -27.67
N GLU A 168 0.27 -5.78 -27.37
CA GLU A 168 0.58 -6.65 -26.22
C GLU A 168 2.05 -7.10 -26.24
N GLU A 169 2.59 -7.43 -27.40
CA GLU A 169 4.00 -7.82 -27.56
C GLU A 169 4.97 -6.71 -27.13
N VAL A 170 4.66 -5.45 -27.45
CA VAL A 170 5.51 -4.30 -27.09
C VAL A 170 5.47 -4.07 -25.59
N VAL A 171 4.29 -4.13 -24.97
CA VAL A 171 4.12 -3.98 -23.53
C VAL A 171 4.82 -5.12 -22.80
N ASN A 172 4.63 -6.36 -23.20
CA ASN A 172 5.30 -7.55 -22.65
C ASN A 172 6.83 -7.44 -22.73
N ALA A 173 7.37 -6.96 -23.86
CA ALA A 173 8.80 -6.77 -24.03
C ALA A 173 9.36 -5.76 -23.00
N ARG A 174 8.62 -4.68 -22.71
CA ARG A 174 9.01 -3.68 -21.71
C ARG A 174 9.03 -4.25 -20.28
N PHE A 175 7.97 -4.96 -19.89
CA PHE A 175 7.93 -5.63 -18.59
C PHE A 175 9.05 -6.67 -18.46
N SER A 176 9.30 -7.46 -19.50
CA SER A 176 10.36 -8.46 -19.52
C SER A 176 11.75 -7.82 -19.36
N GLN A 177 12.02 -6.72 -20.06
CA GLN A 177 13.28 -5.99 -19.96
C GLN A 177 13.46 -5.41 -18.54
N THR A 178 12.46 -4.69 -18.03
CA THR A 178 12.53 -4.06 -16.70
C THR A 178 12.73 -5.10 -15.61
N THR A 179 11.93 -6.17 -15.62
CA THR A 179 12.04 -7.23 -14.60
C THR A 179 13.34 -8.00 -14.67
N THR A 180 13.97 -8.07 -15.85
CA THR A 180 15.32 -8.66 -15.98
C THR A 180 16.38 -7.75 -15.36
N ILE A 181 16.33 -6.44 -15.65
CA ILE A 181 17.27 -5.47 -15.04
C ILE A 181 17.10 -5.48 -13.50
N LEU A 182 15.88 -5.45 -12.98
CA LEU A 182 15.60 -5.49 -11.55
C LEU A 182 16.15 -6.77 -10.91
N TRP A 183 15.97 -7.93 -11.55
CA TRP A 183 16.49 -9.19 -11.04
C TRP A 183 18.03 -9.21 -11.01
N ASP A 184 18.69 -8.65 -12.02
CA ASP A 184 20.13 -8.60 -12.12
C ASP A 184 20.77 -7.60 -11.14
N LEU A 185 20.02 -6.63 -10.61
CA LEU A 185 20.51 -5.68 -9.61
C LEU A 185 20.99 -6.37 -8.33
N GLN A 186 20.34 -7.44 -7.87
CA GLN A 186 20.80 -8.18 -6.70
C GLN A 186 22.18 -8.83 -6.89
N GLN A 187 22.55 -9.20 -8.13
CA GLN A 187 23.86 -9.75 -8.45
C GLN A 187 24.91 -8.64 -8.61
N THR A 188 24.48 -7.51 -9.17
CA THR A 188 25.35 -6.34 -9.38
C THR A 188 25.69 -5.65 -8.05
N PHE A 189 24.74 -5.62 -7.12
CA PHE A 189 24.85 -5.01 -5.80
C PHE A 189 24.46 -6.04 -4.70
N PRO A 190 25.28 -7.06 -4.48
CA PRO A 190 24.95 -8.14 -3.55
C PRO A 190 24.81 -7.61 -2.12
N ASN A 191 23.81 -8.14 -1.41
CA ASN A 191 23.49 -7.79 -0.03
C ASN A 191 23.11 -6.31 0.19
N SER A 192 22.86 -5.54 -0.89
CA SER A 192 22.33 -4.18 -0.75
C SER A 192 20.82 -4.21 -0.55
N MET A 193 20.29 -3.24 0.20
CA MET A 193 18.86 -3.08 0.43
C MET A 193 18.09 -2.97 -0.90
N ALA A 194 18.59 -2.14 -1.82
CA ALA A 194 17.93 -1.94 -3.11
C ALA A 194 18.04 -3.15 -4.04
N GLY A 195 19.12 -3.92 -3.97
CA GLY A 195 19.25 -5.19 -4.70
C GLY A 195 18.24 -6.23 -4.22
N GLU A 196 18.05 -6.35 -2.91
CA GLU A 196 17.02 -7.21 -2.31
C GLU A 196 15.60 -6.77 -2.71
N MET A 197 15.31 -5.47 -2.62
CA MET A 197 14.02 -4.91 -3.05
C MET A 197 13.76 -5.16 -4.53
N ALA A 198 14.76 -4.94 -5.39
CA ALA A 198 14.65 -5.13 -6.82
C ALA A 198 14.36 -6.59 -7.21
N ALA A 199 14.96 -7.55 -6.50
CA ALA A 199 14.70 -8.96 -6.74
C ALA A 199 13.24 -9.34 -6.48
N ALA A 200 12.66 -8.88 -5.37
CA ALA A 200 11.25 -9.08 -5.07
C ALA A 200 10.35 -8.34 -6.07
N GLU A 201 10.69 -7.08 -6.40
CA GLU A 201 9.95 -6.27 -7.38
C GLU A 201 9.91 -6.92 -8.77
N ALA A 202 11.01 -7.57 -9.19
CA ALA A 202 11.06 -8.31 -10.45
C ALA A 202 10.06 -9.48 -10.52
N ILE A 203 9.69 -10.06 -9.39
CA ILE A 203 8.65 -11.09 -9.29
C ILE A 203 7.26 -10.44 -9.32
N VAL A 204 7.06 -9.41 -8.51
CA VAL A 204 5.79 -8.68 -8.42
C VAL A 204 5.39 -8.11 -9.78
N MET A 205 6.29 -7.36 -10.43
CA MET A 205 6.05 -6.78 -11.75
C MET A 205 5.97 -7.84 -12.86
N GLY A 206 6.63 -8.98 -12.70
CA GLY A 206 6.62 -10.06 -13.68
C GLY A 206 5.33 -10.89 -13.68
N SER A 207 4.61 -10.89 -12.57
CA SER A 207 3.34 -11.61 -12.42
C SER A 207 2.27 -11.00 -13.31
N GLY A 208 1.66 -11.82 -14.17
CA GLY A 208 0.69 -11.39 -15.18
C GLY A 208 1.31 -11.09 -16.56
N TRP A 209 2.64 -10.90 -16.63
CA TRP A 209 3.35 -10.65 -17.89
C TRP A 209 4.26 -11.81 -18.28
N ASN A 210 4.97 -12.40 -17.32
CA ASN A 210 5.78 -13.59 -17.51
C ASN A 210 5.71 -14.48 -16.26
N ASP A 211 4.59 -15.15 -16.11
CA ASP A 211 4.27 -15.96 -14.94
C ASP A 211 5.29 -17.06 -14.68
N SER A 212 5.76 -17.74 -15.73
CA SER A 212 6.77 -18.81 -15.58
C SER A 212 8.07 -18.29 -14.99
N LEU A 213 8.51 -17.08 -15.41
CA LEU A 213 9.73 -16.47 -14.90
C LEU A 213 9.51 -15.94 -13.47
N ALA A 214 8.33 -15.39 -13.16
CA ALA A 214 8.01 -14.93 -11.81
C ALA A 214 8.06 -16.09 -10.81
N VAL A 215 7.48 -17.24 -11.15
CA VAL A 215 7.53 -18.46 -10.31
C VAL A 215 8.96 -18.99 -10.18
N ALA A 216 9.71 -19.05 -11.28
CA ALA A 216 11.10 -19.51 -11.24
C ALA A 216 11.99 -18.61 -10.34
N ARG A 217 11.79 -17.29 -10.40
CA ARG A 217 12.47 -16.33 -9.53
C ARG A 217 12.06 -16.49 -8.05
N MET A 218 10.79 -16.81 -7.77
CA MET A 218 10.33 -17.05 -6.40
C MET A 218 11.05 -18.24 -5.77
N HIS A 219 11.25 -19.32 -6.50
CA HIS A 219 12.06 -20.47 -6.01
C HIS A 219 13.50 -20.08 -5.69
N ALA A 220 14.06 -19.09 -6.39
CA ALA A 220 15.43 -18.60 -6.21
C ALA A 220 15.56 -17.46 -5.20
N LEU A 221 14.45 -16.78 -4.82
CA LEU A 221 14.47 -15.66 -3.89
C LEU A 221 14.79 -16.16 -2.48
N PRO A 222 15.79 -15.59 -1.77
CA PRO A 222 16.06 -15.97 -0.38
C PRO A 222 14.87 -15.63 0.54
N SER A 223 14.59 -16.51 1.50
CA SER A 223 13.53 -16.27 2.51
C SER A 223 13.85 -15.11 3.46
N SER A 224 15.12 -14.76 3.60
CA SER A 224 15.56 -13.57 4.34
C SER A 224 15.25 -12.24 3.64
N ASN A 225 14.77 -12.27 2.40
CA ASN A 225 14.37 -11.05 1.69
C ASN A 225 13.21 -10.36 2.40
N ALA A 226 13.34 -9.06 2.70
CA ALA A 226 12.33 -8.30 3.44
C ALA A 226 10.95 -8.25 2.76
N ARG A 227 10.90 -8.48 1.43
CA ARG A 227 9.65 -8.54 0.63
C ARG A 227 9.33 -9.95 0.14
N PHE A 228 9.81 -10.96 0.87
CA PHE A 228 9.62 -12.38 0.51
C PHE A 228 8.12 -12.74 0.34
N THR A 229 7.28 -12.27 1.24
CA THR A 229 5.84 -12.56 1.23
C THR A 229 5.07 -11.77 0.16
N ASP A 230 5.48 -10.55 -0.18
CA ASP A 230 4.94 -9.83 -1.34
C ASP A 230 5.22 -10.58 -2.65
N ALA A 231 6.44 -11.08 -2.78
CA ALA A 231 6.83 -11.90 -3.92
C ALA A 231 6.07 -13.23 -3.95
N ALA A 232 5.86 -13.87 -2.79
CA ALA A 232 5.09 -15.10 -2.65
C ALA A 232 3.63 -14.93 -3.10
N ARG A 233 2.98 -13.83 -2.70
CA ARG A 233 1.64 -13.46 -3.16
C ARG A 233 1.56 -13.36 -4.68
N SER A 234 2.49 -12.64 -5.29
CA SER A 234 2.52 -12.46 -6.74
C SER A 234 2.81 -13.78 -7.48
N ALA A 235 3.73 -14.58 -6.95
CA ALA A 235 4.05 -15.89 -7.51
C ALA A 235 2.88 -16.89 -7.39
N ARG A 236 2.10 -16.84 -6.30
CA ARG A 236 0.87 -17.64 -6.14
C ARG A 236 -0.11 -17.34 -7.28
N HIS A 237 -0.37 -16.06 -7.55
CA HIS A 237 -1.26 -15.67 -8.64
C HIS A 237 -0.72 -16.10 -10.01
N ALA A 238 0.59 -15.95 -10.23
CA ALA A 238 1.25 -16.42 -11.44
C ALA A 238 1.10 -17.95 -11.61
N GLN A 239 1.34 -18.72 -10.55
CA GLN A 239 1.21 -20.17 -10.56
C GLN A 239 -0.23 -20.62 -10.76
N ALA A 240 -1.21 -19.91 -10.20
CA ALA A 240 -2.63 -20.17 -10.41
C ALA A 240 -3.03 -20.00 -11.89
N ARG A 241 -2.52 -18.97 -12.58
CA ARG A 241 -2.74 -18.77 -14.02
C ARG A 241 -2.07 -19.85 -14.87
N LEU A 242 -0.88 -20.29 -14.50
CA LEU A 242 -0.11 -21.31 -15.25
C LEU A 242 -0.68 -22.71 -15.11
N ALA A 243 -1.06 -23.13 -13.91
CA ALA A 243 -1.32 -24.52 -13.60
C ALA A 243 -2.51 -24.75 -12.65
N GLY A 244 -3.30 -23.71 -12.38
CA GLY A 244 -4.50 -23.78 -11.53
C GLY A 244 -4.21 -23.64 -10.03
N GLN A 245 -5.28 -23.51 -9.26
CA GLN A 245 -5.22 -23.23 -7.83
C GLN A 245 -4.54 -24.32 -6.99
N SER A 246 -4.68 -25.58 -7.37
CA SER A 246 -3.99 -26.68 -6.66
C SER A 246 -2.46 -26.55 -6.74
N ALA A 247 -1.93 -26.09 -7.90
CA ALA A 247 -0.50 -25.83 -8.05
C ALA A 247 -0.07 -24.58 -7.27
N ALA A 248 -0.91 -23.56 -7.20
CA ALA A 248 -0.67 -22.37 -6.39
C ALA A 248 -0.61 -22.72 -4.89
N LEU A 249 -1.50 -23.57 -4.40
CA LEU A 249 -1.47 -24.06 -3.01
C LEU A 249 -0.20 -24.87 -2.73
N ALA A 250 0.21 -25.75 -3.65
CA ALA A 250 1.46 -26.51 -3.51
C ALA A 250 2.69 -25.57 -3.46
N LEU A 251 2.70 -24.51 -4.24
CA LEU A 251 3.74 -23.48 -4.15
C LEU A 251 3.74 -22.78 -2.79
N LEU A 252 2.57 -22.47 -2.23
CA LEU A 252 2.49 -21.90 -0.88
C LEU A 252 2.98 -22.86 0.21
N ASP A 253 2.79 -24.18 0.05
CA ASP A 253 3.35 -25.19 0.95
C ASP A 253 4.89 -25.13 0.95
N GLU A 254 5.50 -25.14 -0.23
CA GLU A 254 6.96 -25.02 -0.38
C GLU A 254 7.50 -23.71 0.22
N ILE A 255 6.80 -22.57 -0.04
CA ILE A 255 7.20 -21.28 0.49
C ILE A 255 7.07 -21.23 2.02
N THR A 256 6.03 -21.87 2.59
CA THR A 256 5.82 -21.96 4.04
C THR A 256 6.96 -22.70 4.74
N GLU A 257 7.47 -23.79 4.14
CA GLU A 257 8.62 -24.55 4.68
C GLU A 257 9.90 -23.71 4.70
N ARG A 258 10.03 -22.73 3.81
CA ARG A 258 11.18 -21.84 3.71
C ARG A 258 11.07 -20.62 4.63
N ALA A 259 9.88 -20.31 5.19
CA ALA A 259 9.64 -19.12 5.99
C ALA A 259 10.45 -19.13 7.29
N GLU A 260 11.22 -18.06 7.51
CA GLU A 260 12.14 -17.94 8.64
C GLU A 260 11.46 -17.42 9.92
N SER A 261 10.38 -16.65 9.78
CA SER A 261 9.70 -16.01 10.91
C SER A 261 8.24 -16.44 11.03
N SER A 262 7.68 -16.27 12.24
CA SER A 262 6.23 -16.45 12.46
C SER A 262 5.39 -15.46 11.66
N ILE A 263 5.88 -14.24 11.44
CA ILE A 263 5.21 -13.22 10.64
C ILE A 263 5.11 -13.70 9.18
N GLN A 264 6.21 -14.15 8.57
CA GLN A 264 6.15 -14.68 7.21
C GLN A 264 5.18 -15.86 7.09
N ARG A 265 5.19 -16.79 8.06
CA ARG A 265 4.24 -17.91 8.05
C ARG A 265 2.79 -17.47 8.15
N ALA A 266 2.51 -16.44 8.95
CA ALA A 266 1.17 -15.88 9.07
C ALA A 266 0.71 -15.19 7.79
N GLU A 267 1.60 -14.41 7.13
CA GLU A 267 1.32 -13.78 5.84
C GLU A 267 1.07 -14.82 4.75
N ILE A 268 1.85 -15.90 4.70
CA ILE A 268 1.63 -16.99 3.74
C ILE A 268 0.32 -17.74 4.05
N ALA A 269 -0.01 -17.93 5.34
CA ALA A 269 -1.29 -18.53 5.74
C ALA A 269 -2.48 -17.68 5.29
N SER A 270 -2.39 -16.35 5.38
CA SER A 270 -3.44 -15.45 4.85
C SER A 270 -3.60 -15.60 3.33
N GLU A 271 -2.49 -15.71 2.59
CA GLU A 271 -2.54 -15.97 1.14
C GLU A 271 -3.16 -17.35 0.81
N ARG A 272 -3.00 -18.34 1.69
CA ARG A 272 -3.64 -19.65 1.55
C ARG A 272 -5.16 -19.54 1.72
N VAL A 273 -5.63 -18.79 2.72
CA VAL A 273 -7.08 -18.51 2.87
C VAL A 273 -7.64 -17.89 1.59
N LEU A 274 -6.95 -16.86 1.05
CA LEU A 274 -7.37 -16.20 -0.18
C LEU A 274 -7.36 -17.14 -1.38
N ALA A 275 -6.37 -18.04 -1.51
CA ALA A 275 -6.32 -19.03 -2.58
C ALA A 275 -7.48 -20.04 -2.51
N TYR A 276 -7.89 -20.43 -1.31
CA TYR A 276 -9.08 -21.27 -1.14
C TYR A 276 -10.37 -20.51 -1.46
N ILE A 277 -10.48 -19.23 -1.10
CA ILE A 277 -11.62 -18.37 -1.47
C ILE A 277 -11.69 -18.24 -3.00
N ASP A 278 -10.58 -17.92 -3.68
CA ASP A 278 -10.50 -17.81 -5.15
C ASP A 278 -10.94 -19.08 -5.88
N SER A 279 -10.80 -20.24 -5.23
CA SER A 279 -11.21 -21.53 -5.77
C SER A 279 -12.55 -22.04 -5.21
N SER A 280 -13.29 -21.20 -4.46
CA SER A 280 -14.56 -21.52 -3.82
C SER A 280 -14.52 -22.72 -2.85
N HIS A 281 -13.36 -22.99 -2.26
CA HIS A 281 -13.18 -24.01 -1.23
C HIS A 281 -13.33 -23.39 0.16
N PHE A 282 -14.53 -22.88 0.48
CA PHE A 282 -14.78 -22.06 1.67
C PHE A 282 -14.55 -22.81 2.98
N ASP A 283 -14.85 -24.14 3.03
CA ASP A 283 -14.59 -24.93 4.23
C ASP A 283 -13.08 -25.01 4.54
N ALA A 284 -12.25 -25.23 3.53
CA ALA A 284 -10.79 -25.24 3.69
C ALA A 284 -10.23 -23.87 4.04
N ALA A 285 -10.79 -22.80 3.45
CA ALA A 285 -10.45 -21.42 3.82
C ALA A 285 -10.76 -21.15 5.30
N LEU A 286 -11.93 -21.59 5.76
CA LEU A 286 -12.37 -21.43 7.16
C LEU A 286 -11.46 -22.19 8.13
N GLU A 287 -11.07 -23.42 7.81
CA GLU A 287 -10.14 -24.22 8.63
C GLU A 287 -8.80 -23.50 8.81
N VAL A 288 -8.21 -22.98 7.72
CA VAL A 288 -6.96 -22.22 7.81
C VAL A 288 -7.15 -20.93 8.60
N ALA A 289 -8.22 -20.17 8.39
CA ALA A 289 -8.49 -18.95 9.11
C ALA A 289 -8.67 -19.17 10.62
N GLN A 290 -9.28 -20.29 11.03
CA GLN A 290 -9.41 -20.69 12.44
C GLN A 290 -8.05 -21.11 13.02
N THR A 291 -7.26 -21.89 12.29
CA THR A 291 -5.90 -22.28 12.69
C THR A 291 -5.01 -21.04 12.91
N MET A 292 -5.16 -19.99 12.10
CA MET A 292 -4.41 -18.74 12.28
C MET A 292 -4.70 -18.06 13.63
N GLN A 293 -5.91 -18.20 14.18
CA GLN A 293 -6.25 -17.64 15.49
C GLN A 293 -5.50 -18.35 16.62
N GLU A 294 -5.24 -19.65 16.47
CA GLU A 294 -4.56 -20.49 17.46
C GLU A 294 -3.02 -20.37 17.33
N ASP A 295 -2.49 -20.35 16.10
CA ASP A 295 -1.05 -20.37 15.84
C ASP A 295 -0.40 -18.99 16.05
N PHE A 296 -1.16 -17.89 15.88
CA PHE A 296 -0.64 -16.53 15.93
C PHE A 296 -1.30 -15.67 17.01
N VAL A 297 -1.57 -16.28 18.17
CA VAL A 297 -2.20 -15.62 19.34
C VAL A 297 -1.50 -14.30 19.67
N ASP A 298 -2.28 -13.30 20.07
CA ASP A 298 -1.83 -11.95 20.44
C ASP A 298 -1.13 -11.16 19.30
N THR A 299 -1.36 -11.56 18.06
CA THR A 299 -0.87 -10.82 16.89
C THR A 299 -2.02 -10.28 16.04
N GLN A 300 -1.72 -9.32 15.17
CA GLN A 300 -2.66 -8.85 14.15
C GLN A 300 -3.17 -9.99 13.23
N TRP A 301 -2.41 -11.07 13.09
CA TRP A 301 -2.76 -12.19 12.22
C TRP A 301 -3.82 -13.10 12.84
N ALA A 302 -3.86 -13.25 14.17
CA ALA A 302 -4.97 -13.88 14.85
C ALA A 302 -6.27 -13.11 14.63
N THR A 303 -6.23 -11.77 14.76
CA THR A 303 -7.38 -10.90 14.48
C THR A 303 -7.79 -10.96 13.01
N TRP A 304 -6.82 -11.04 12.08
CA TRP A 304 -7.10 -11.21 10.66
C TRP A 304 -7.82 -12.55 10.40
N GLY A 305 -7.33 -13.65 11.01
CA GLY A 305 -7.96 -14.97 10.93
C GLY A 305 -9.39 -14.97 11.49
N GLU A 306 -9.63 -14.30 12.62
CA GLU A 306 -10.97 -14.16 13.20
C GLU A 306 -11.93 -13.46 12.23
N ARG A 307 -11.50 -12.36 11.62
CA ARG A 307 -12.28 -11.60 10.64
C ARG A 307 -12.55 -12.40 9.38
N ALA A 308 -11.56 -13.11 8.86
CA ALA A 308 -11.72 -13.98 7.69
C ALA A 308 -12.69 -15.13 7.98
N ALA A 309 -12.58 -15.76 9.15
CA ALA A 309 -13.51 -16.81 9.58
C ALA A 309 -14.94 -16.28 9.70
N TYR A 310 -15.11 -15.08 10.27
CA TYR A 310 -16.43 -14.44 10.37
C TYR A 310 -17.05 -14.17 8.99
N GLU A 311 -16.27 -13.62 8.03
CA GLU A 311 -16.74 -13.38 6.67
C GLU A 311 -17.14 -14.69 5.97
N LEU A 312 -16.33 -15.74 6.09
CA LEU A 312 -16.62 -17.05 5.51
C LEU A 312 -17.87 -17.71 6.08
N GLN A 313 -18.22 -17.41 7.31
CA GLN A 313 -19.39 -17.98 7.99
C GLN A 313 -20.67 -17.15 7.81
N ASN A 314 -20.57 -15.85 7.52
CA ASN A 314 -21.72 -14.95 7.62
C ASN A 314 -21.93 -14.03 6.40
N LEU A 315 -20.90 -13.81 5.57
CA LEU A 315 -20.91 -12.73 4.59
C LEU A 315 -20.56 -13.16 3.16
N LEU A 316 -20.69 -14.45 2.85
CA LEU A 316 -20.49 -14.92 1.48
C LEU A 316 -21.72 -14.64 0.59
N PRO A 317 -21.52 -14.48 -0.72
CA PRO A 317 -22.62 -14.39 -1.68
C PRO A 317 -23.61 -15.56 -1.52
N GLY A 318 -24.91 -15.24 -1.52
CA GLY A 318 -26.00 -16.19 -1.29
C GLY A 318 -26.42 -16.38 0.16
N MET A 319 -25.65 -15.91 1.14
CA MET A 319 -26.04 -15.93 2.54
C MET A 319 -27.03 -14.81 2.86
N GLU A 320 -27.87 -15.02 3.87
CA GLU A 320 -28.76 -13.97 4.37
C GLU A 320 -27.92 -12.83 4.96
N ALA A 321 -28.17 -11.61 4.49
CA ALA A 321 -27.47 -10.43 4.97
C ALA A 321 -27.80 -10.14 6.45
N PRO A 322 -26.82 -9.80 7.30
CA PRO A 322 -27.07 -9.42 8.68
C PRO A 322 -28.13 -8.32 8.77
N ASN A 323 -29.18 -8.56 9.56
CA ASN A 323 -30.24 -7.58 9.72
C ASN A 323 -29.78 -6.42 10.61
N PHE A 324 -30.16 -5.22 10.24
CA PHE A 324 -29.94 -4.01 11.05
C PHE A 324 -31.24 -3.27 11.28
N ALA A 325 -31.29 -2.51 12.36
CA ALA A 325 -32.37 -1.58 12.67
C ALA A 325 -31.77 -0.28 13.23
N VAL A 326 -31.88 0.79 12.48
CA VAL A 326 -31.24 2.09 12.75
C VAL A 326 -32.23 3.22 12.54
N ARG A 327 -31.83 4.45 12.87
CA ARG A 327 -32.53 5.66 12.43
C ARG A 327 -31.74 6.33 11.34
N ASP A 328 -32.43 6.76 10.30
CA ASP A 328 -31.78 7.56 9.25
C ASP A 328 -31.61 9.04 9.70
N ALA A 329 -30.93 9.83 8.87
CA ALA A 329 -30.66 11.25 9.13
C ALA A 329 -31.92 12.11 9.31
N ASN A 330 -33.10 11.65 8.85
CA ASN A 330 -34.39 12.30 9.06
C ASN A 330 -35.04 11.87 10.38
N GLY A 331 -34.47 10.90 11.10
CA GLY A 331 -35.04 10.33 12.33
C GLY A 331 -36.02 9.19 12.11
N ASP A 332 -36.25 8.78 10.84
CA ASP A 332 -37.13 7.69 10.50
C ASP A 332 -36.49 6.33 10.82
N SER A 333 -37.28 5.37 11.27
CA SER A 333 -36.83 3.99 11.48
C SER A 333 -36.52 3.34 10.14
N LEU A 334 -35.41 2.63 10.09
CA LEU A 334 -34.92 1.92 8.91
C LEU A 334 -34.35 0.56 9.31
N SER A 335 -34.90 -0.50 8.76
CA SER A 335 -34.34 -1.86 8.91
C SER A 335 -34.17 -2.54 7.56
N LEU A 336 -33.28 -3.51 7.48
CA LEU A 336 -33.12 -4.29 6.26
C LEU A 336 -34.39 -5.05 5.89
N GLN A 337 -35.21 -5.44 6.89
CA GLN A 337 -36.50 -6.11 6.65
C GLN A 337 -37.52 -5.21 5.94
N ASP A 338 -37.52 -3.90 6.23
CA ASP A 338 -38.39 -2.93 5.58
C ASP A 338 -38.07 -2.72 4.10
N LEU A 339 -36.86 -3.12 3.68
CA LEU A 339 -36.38 -2.99 2.32
C LEU A 339 -36.54 -4.26 1.48
N ARG A 340 -37.15 -5.32 2.03
CA ARG A 340 -37.44 -6.53 1.26
C ARG A 340 -38.28 -6.19 0.01
N GLY A 341 -38.00 -6.87 -1.07
CA GLY A 341 -38.62 -6.59 -2.37
C GLY A 341 -37.83 -5.61 -3.24
N LYS A 342 -36.78 -4.97 -2.71
CA LYS A 342 -35.86 -4.13 -3.45
C LYS A 342 -34.45 -4.68 -3.38
N HIS A 343 -33.64 -4.38 -4.39
CA HIS A 343 -32.17 -4.46 -4.23
C HIS A 343 -31.70 -3.38 -3.27
N VAL A 344 -30.79 -3.73 -2.36
CA VAL A 344 -30.20 -2.76 -1.42
C VAL A 344 -28.71 -2.64 -1.70
N ILE A 345 -28.27 -1.41 -1.92
CA ILE A 345 -26.85 -1.07 -1.91
C ILE A 345 -26.55 -0.52 -0.53
N LEU A 346 -25.92 -1.35 0.32
CA LEU A 346 -25.49 -0.95 1.66
C LEU A 346 -24.05 -0.47 1.56
N GLU A 347 -23.81 0.82 1.79
CA GLU A 347 -22.52 1.46 1.65
C GLU A 347 -22.02 1.99 2.99
N PHE A 348 -20.73 1.76 3.26
CA PHE A 348 -20.00 2.33 4.38
C PHE A 348 -18.95 3.30 3.87
N TYR A 349 -18.94 4.53 4.39
CA TYR A 349 -18.14 5.63 3.86
C TYR A 349 -17.68 6.61 4.93
N GLN A 350 -16.73 7.49 4.55
CA GLN A 350 -16.43 8.73 5.28
C GLN A 350 -16.71 9.94 4.39
N PRO A 351 -17.36 11.00 4.91
CA PRO A 351 -17.66 12.22 4.15
C PRO A 351 -16.42 12.90 3.55
N GLU A 352 -15.28 12.79 4.21
CA GLU A 352 -14.01 13.37 3.81
C GLU A 352 -13.30 12.62 2.69
N ASP A 353 -13.77 11.41 2.34
CA ASP A 353 -13.18 10.60 1.28
C ASP A 353 -13.42 11.22 -0.10
N ASP A 354 -12.33 11.57 -0.80
CA ASP A 354 -12.37 12.20 -2.12
C ASP A 354 -13.06 11.31 -3.16
N LEU A 355 -12.94 9.99 -3.06
CA LEU A 355 -13.59 9.04 -3.96
C LEU A 355 -15.10 9.07 -3.75
N TYR A 356 -15.54 8.99 -2.49
CA TYR A 356 -16.96 9.10 -2.13
C TYR A 356 -17.59 10.38 -2.65
N GLN A 357 -16.90 11.53 -2.44
CA GLN A 357 -17.40 12.83 -2.89
C GLN A 357 -17.52 12.93 -4.42
N ARG A 358 -16.56 12.39 -5.16
CA ARG A 358 -16.59 12.38 -6.62
C ARG A 358 -17.70 11.52 -7.20
N GLU A 359 -18.12 10.49 -6.49
CA GLU A 359 -19.14 9.55 -6.94
C GLU A 359 -20.57 9.97 -6.61
N LEU A 360 -20.76 10.89 -5.67
CA LEU A 360 -22.10 11.38 -5.26
C LEU A 360 -23.01 11.78 -6.45
N PRO A 361 -22.53 12.57 -7.45
CA PRO A 361 -23.37 12.97 -8.59
C PRO A 361 -23.84 11.80 -9.45
N GLY A 362 -23.04 10.72 -9.52
CA GLY A 362 -23.34 9.54 -10.34
C GLY A 362 -24.39 8.61 -9.76
N ARG A 363 -24.72 8.73 -8.47
CA ARG A 363 -25.66 7.83 -7.78
C ARG A 363 -27.08 7.92 -8.31
N ASN A 364 -27.50 9.08 -8.79
CA ASN A 364 -28.80 9.23 -9.44
C ASN A 364 -28.96 8.32 -10.67
N ASN A 365 -27.87 7.94 -11.33
CA ASN A 365 -27.92 7.04 -12.47
C ASN A 365 -28.42 5.64 -12.08
N ILE A 366 -28.08 5.17 -10.87
CA ILE A 366 -28.55 3.88 -10.35
C ILE A 366 -30.08 3.87 -10.28
N PHE A 367 -30.69 4.89 -9.68
CA PHE A 367 -32.14 5.02 -9.60
C PHE A 367 -32.79 5.22 -10.99
N THR A 368 -32.08 5.88 -11.92
CA THR A 368 -32.59 6.09 -13.29
C THR A 368 -32.61 4.79 -14.08
N VAL A 369 -31.60 3.94 -13.92
CA VAL A 369 -31.46 2.69 -14.69
C VAL A 369 -32.32 1.58 -14.10
N LEU A 370 -32.33 1.43 -12.77
CA LEU A 370 -33.01 0.32 -12.09
C LEU A 370 -34.46 0.65 -11.69
N GLY A 371 -34.80 1.94 -11.59
CA GLY A 371 -36.05 2.40 -11.01
C GLY A 371 -35.96 2.56 -9.48
N ALA A 372 -36.45 3.69 -8.98
CA ALA A 372 -36.43 3.99 -7.53
C ALA A 372 -37.36 3.08 -6.69
N ASP A 373 -38.25 2.36 -7.31
CA ASP A 373 -39.10 1.33 -6.71
C ASP A 373 -38.39 -0.04 -6.60
N GLN A 374 -37.31 -0.26 -7.33
CA GLN A 374 -36.58 -1.53 -7.39
C GLN A 374 -35.26 -1.51 -6.61
N VAL A 375 -34.72 -0.34 -6.31
CA VAL A 375 -33.44 -0.21 -5.61
C VAL A 375 -33.51 0.78 -4.48
N GLU A 376 -32.78 0.52 -3.39
CA GLU A 376 -32.54 1.46 -2.29
C GLU A 376 -31.04 1.55 -2.01
N ILE A 377 -30.53 2.76 -1.77
CA ILE A 377 -29.16 2.99 -1.33
C ILE A 377 -29.21 3.39 0.14
N VAL A 378 -28.56 2.61 0.99
CA VAL A 378 -28.38 2.91 2.42
C VAL A 378 -26.93 3.21 2.66
N SER A 379 -26.63 4.48 2.93
CA SER A 379 -25.26 4.97 3.15
C SER A 379 -25.01 5.19 4.64
N ILE A 380 -24.12 4.42 5.23
CA ILE A 380 -23.74 4.47 6.64
C ILE A 380 -22.43 5.22 6.78
N SER A 381 -22.49 6.36 7.44
CA SER A 381 -21.31 7.15 7.73
C SER A 381 -20.50 6.57 8.88
N MET A 382 -19.21 6.40 8.66
CA MET A 382 -18.23 6.02 9.68
C MET A 382 -17.64 7.23 10.43
N GLN A 383 -18.08 8.45 10.08
CA GLN A 383 -17.74 9.68 10.81
C GLN A 383 -18.56 9.74 12.11
N PRO A 384 -17.91 9.73 13.29
CA PRO A 384 -18.64 9.72 14.56
C PRO A 384 -19.31 11.06 14.92
N ASP A 385 -18.81 12.17 14.37
CA ASP A 385 -19.38 13.50 14.62
C ASP A 385 -20.57 13.76 13.69
N THR A 386 -21.77 13.86 14.28
CA THR A 386 -23.00 14.12 13.53
C THR A 386 -23.03 15.51 12.91
N LEU A 387 -22.38 16.51 13.53
CA LEU A 387 -22.30 17.87 12.97
C LEU A 387 -21.48 17.92 11.68
N VAL A 388 -20.41 17.10 11.59
CA VAL A 388 -19.62 16.96 10.36
C VAL A 388 -20.47 16.33 9.26
N ASN A 389 -21.24 15.30 9.60
CA ASN A 389 -22.17 14.66 8.66
C ASN A 389 -23.26 15.63 8.19
N GLU A 390 -23.90 16.35 9.09
CA GLU A 390 -24.95 17.34 8.77
C GLU A 390 -24.38 18.43 7.86
N ALA A 391 -23.25 19.04 8.23
CA ALA A 391 -22.59 20.08 7.42
C ALA A 391 -22.22 19.56 6.02
N PHE A 392 -21.79 18.30 5.90
CA PHE A 392 -21.48 17.71 4.61
C PHE A 392 -22.70 17.68 3.67
N PHE A 393 -23.89 17.37 4.19
CA PHE A 393 -25.11 17.26 3.40
C PHE A 393 -25.91 18.57 3.25
N GLU A 394 -25.61 19.63 4.01
CA GLU A 394 -26.27 20.94 3.84
C GLU A 394 -26.16 21.50 2.40
N GLU A 395 -25.03 21.26 1.75
CA GLU A 395 -24.72 21.76 0.41
C GLU A 395 -24.74 20.69 -0.69
N ARG A 396 -25.03 19.42 -0.33
CA ARG A 396 -24.95 18.29 -1.25
C ARG A 396 -26.22 17.46 -1.26
N ILE A 397 -26.70 17.18 -2.46
CA ILE A 397 -27.80 16.24 -2.64
C ILE A 397 -27.20 14.86 -2.88
N ALA A 398 -27.39 13.96 -1.94
CA ALA A 398 -27.02 12.56 -2.07
C ALA A 398 -28.30 11.71 -2.04
N PRO A 399 -28.61 10.97 -3.09
CA PRO A 399 -29.78 10.10 -3.14
C PRO A 399 -29.62 8.91 -2.21
N GLY A 400 -30.76 8.39 -1.68
CA GLY A 400 -30.79 7.26 -0.77
C GLY A 400 -31.03 7.67 0.68
N ARG A 401 -30.90 6.68 1.57
CA ARG A 401 -31.04 6.84 3.03
C ARG A 401 -29.69 6.96 3.67
N HIS A 402 -29.48 8.01 4.47
CA HIS A 402 -28.23 8.26 5.18
C HIS A 402 -28.38 7.93 6.66
N VAL A 403 -27.40 7.19 7.21
CA VAL A 403 -27.34 6.81 8.61
C VAL A 403 -26.04 7.35 9.21
N PHE A 404 -26.15 8.08 10.32
CA PHE A 404 -25.01 8.61 11.04
C PHE A 404 -24.75 7.76 12.30
N GLY A 405 -23.51 7.34 12.50
CA GLY A 405 -23.08 6.59 13.70
C GLY A 405 -23.44 5.11 13.70
N GLY A 406 -23.52 4.46 12.53
CA GLY A 406 -23.87 3.03 12.39
C GLY A 406 -22.71 2.06 12.66
N LEU A 407 -21.89 2.28 13.69
CA LEU A 407 -20.74 1.41 14.02
C LEU A 407 -21.11 -0.05 14.28
N ASP A 408 -22.27 -0.29 14.93
CA ASP A 408 -22.75 -1.65 15.19
C ASP A 408 -23.06 -2.41 13.87
N VAL A 409 -23.61 -1.70 12.89
CA VAL A 409 -23.85 -2.28 11.56
C VAL A 409 -22.54 -2.55 10.86
N ALA A 410 -21.57 -1.63 10.95
CA ALA A 410 -20.24 -1.81 10.37
C ALA A 410 -19.50 -3.04 10.96
N GLN A 411 -19.66 -3.32 12.25
CA GLN A 411 -19.12 -4.51 12.90
C GLN A 411 -19.78 -5.79 12.35
N GLN A 412 -21.11 -5.81 12.21
CA GLN A 412 -21.84 -6.95 11.67
C GLN A 412 -21.46 -7.27 10.22
N TYR A 413 -21.10 -6.27 9.44
CA TYR A 413 -20.64 -6.41 8.06
C TYR A 413 -19.10 -6.45 7.93
N ASN A 414 -18.39 -6.57 9.04
CA ASN A 414 -16.93 -6.72 9.11
C ASN A 414 -16.18 -5.63 8.30
N ILE A 415 -16.55 -4.36 8.52
CA ILE A 415 -16.02 -3.24 7.76
C ILE A 415 -14.69 -2.77 8.33
N HIS A 416 -13.64 -2.76 7.50
CA HIS A 416 -12.28 -2.33 7.86
C HIS A 416 -11.64 -1.41 6.82
N VAL A 417 -12.20 -1.37 5.61
CA VAL A 417 -11.74 -0.53 4.50
C VAL A 417 -12.90 0.32 4.02
N LEU A 418 -12.66 1.56 3.69
CA LEU A 418 -13.67 2.47 3.16
C LEU A 418 -13.25 2.99 1.77
N PRO A 419 -14.21 3.22 0.89
CA PRO A 419 -15.60 2.79 0.99
C PRO A 419 -15.73 1.27 0.83
N THR A 420 -16.66 0.65 1.55
CA THR A 420 -17.09 -0.73 1.29
C THR A 420 -18.56 -0.75 0.99
N ARG A 421 -18.96 -1.56 0.01
CA ARG A 421 -20.35 -1.67 -0.44
C ARG A 421 -20.77 -3.13 -0.53
N TYR A 422 -21.98 -3.42 -0.09
CA TYR A 422 -22.65 -4.70 -0.31
C TYR A 422 -23.86 -4.51 -1.20
N VAL A 423 -24.05 -5.41 -2.15
CA VAL A 423 -25.33 -5.55 -2.88
C VAL A 423 -26.11 -6.68 -2.25
N ILE A 424 -27.36 -6.41 -1.91
CA ILE A 424 -28.28 -7.35 -1.27
C ILE A 424 -29.51 -7.49 -2.21
N ASP A 425 -29.95 -8.73 -2.45
CA ASP A 425 -31.07 -9.02 -3.33
C ASP A 425 -32.44 -8.68 -2.67
N PRO A 426 -33.55 -8.68 -3.43
CA PRO A 426 -34.90 -8.43 -2.87
C PRO A 426 -35.32 -9.45 -1.81
N GLN A 427 -34.74 -10.63 -1.78
CA GLN A 427 -34.96 -11.65 -0.76
C GLN A 427 -34.13 -11.40 0.50
N GLY A 428 -33.15 -10.49 0.42
CA GLY A 428 -32.23 -10.07 1.50
C GLY A 428 -30.98 -10.92 1.64
N ASN A 429 -30.57 -11.59 0.57
CA ASN A 429 -29.31 -12.32 0.54
C ASN A 429 -28.20 -11.44 -0.04
N LEU A 430 -27.00 -11.64 0.43
CA LEU A 430 -25.81 -11.00 -0.11
C LEU A 430 -25.57 -11.47 -1.56
N VAL A 431 -25.41 -10.51 -2.46
CA VAL A 431 -25.06 -10.79 -3.87
C VAL A 431 -23.57 -10.65 -4.10
N ASN A 432 -23.01 -9.49 -3.70
CA ASN A 432 -21.59 -9.20 -3.87
C ASN A 432 -21.10 -8.16 -2.84
N LYS A 433 -19.77 -8.12 -2.64
CA LYS A 433 -19.05 -7.16 -1.80
C LYS A 433 -18.00 -6.42 -2.65
N TYR A 434 -17.93 -5.10 -2.52
CA TYR A 434 -16.97 -4.23 -3.19
C TYR A 434 -16.18 -3.48 -2.13
N VAL A 435 -14.86 -3.68 -2.09
CA VAL A 435 -13.95 -3.09 -1.09
C VAL A 435 -13.03 -2.09 -1.77
N GLY A 436 -13.06 -0.85 -1.34
CA GLY A 436 -12.35 0.23 -2.01
C GLY A 436 -12.87 0.45 -3.44
N GLY A 437 -12.19 1.17 -4.27
CA GLY A 437 -12.52 1.30 -5.68
C GLY A 437 -13.81 2.09 -5.98
N THR A 438 -14.08 2.24 -7.26
CA THR A 438 -15.21 3.03 -7.77
C THR A 438 -16.51 2.25 -7.79
N MET A 439 -17.63 2.97 -7.92
CA MET A 439 -18.96 2.36 -8.14
C MET A 439 -19.12 1.72 -9.52
N ALA A 440 -18.14 1.79 -10.41
CA ALA A 440 -18.28 1.31 -11.78
C ALA A 440 -18.58 -0.19 -11.87
N ALA A 441 -17.82 -1.03 -11.17
CA ALA A 441 -18.05 -2.47 -11.13
C ALA A 441 -19.41 -2.83 -10.51
N LEU A 442 -19.78 -2.15 -9.42
CA LEU A 442 -21.11 -2.31 -8.81
C LEU A 442 -22.21 -1.93 -9.80
N TYR A 443 -22.04 -0.86 -10.56
CA TYR A 443 -23.01 -0.41 -11.56
C TYR A 443 -23.16 -1.43 -12.69
N GLU A 444 -22.07 -1.98 -13.21
CA GLU A 444 -22.11 -3.01 -14.25
C GLU A 444 -22.85 -4.27 -13.77
N ASP A 445 -22.56 -4.73 -12.55
CA ASP A 445 -23.26 -5.88 -11.95
C ASP A 445 -24.75 -5.61 -11.77
N MET A 446 -25.12 -4.42 -11.30
CA MET A 446 -26.53 -4.04 -11.10
C MET A 446 -27.30 -3.97 -12.43
N VAL A 447 -26.68 -3.47 -13.50
CA VAL A 447 -27.27 -3.50 -14.85
C VAL A 447 -27.48 -4.94 -15.31
N GLY A 448 -26.48 -5.82 -15.14
CA GLY A 448 -26.61 -7.24 -15.46
C GLY A 448 -27.72 -7.96 -14.70
N LEU A 449 -27.96 -7.59 -13.43
CA LEU A 449 -29.08 -8.12 -12.64
C LEU A 449 -30.45 -7.65 -13.15
N SER A 450 -30.54 -6.42 -13.68
CA SER A 450 -31.78 -5.88 -14.22
C SER A 450 -32.20 -6.52 -15.57
N GLU A 451 -31.23 -7.01 -16.36
CA GLU A 451 -31.47 -7.67 -17.64
C GLU A 451 -31.93 -9.13 -17.50
N GLN A 452 -31.81 -9.72 -16.31
CA GLN A 452 -32.19 -11.11 -16.01
C GLN A 452 -33.60 -11.24 -15.43
N GLN A 453 -34.27 -10.12 -15.14
CA GLN A 453 -35.67 -10.04 -14.68
C GLN A 453 -36.64 -9.75 -15.86
#